data_270da4813430c20440bf596f14ef475e
#
_entry.id   270da4813430c20440bf596f14ef475e
#
_cell.length_a   1.000
_cell.length_b   1.000
_cell.length_c   1.000
_cell.angle_alpha   90.00
_cell.angle_beta   90.00
_cell.angle_gamma   90.00
#
_symmetry.space_group_name_H-M   'P 1'
#
loop_
_entity.id
_entity.type
_entity.pdbx_description
1 polymer ?
#
loop_
_entity_poly.entity_id
_entity_poly.type
_entity_poly.pdbx_seq_one_letter_code
_entity_poly.pdbx_strand_id
1 'polypeptide(L)'
;MQRHFHEELEALKQTMLAMGGLVEDQIRRVMRALLERDDVLAQEVIDRDQQVNAYDVEVDETCVSLLALHQPAAGDLRFITTAMKIVTDLERIGDQAVNIAQRVLELNREPQLKPYIDLPRMAEKAQHMVKESLDAFVARDTELARKVCAEDADVDALKEQLFRELLTFMMEDPKTIPRAIRLILISRFMERVADHATNIAEMVIYLVDAKMVRHTLA
;
A
#
# COMPACT_ATOMS: atom_id res chain seq x y z
N MET A 1 33.71 -10.96 -7.53
CA MET A 1 33.16 -10.19 -6.42
C MET A 1 32.11 -9.17 -6.90
N GLN A 2 32.42 -8.21 -7.76
CA GLN A 2 31.42 -7.23 -8.27
C GLN A 2 30.21 -7.86 -8.99
N ARG A 3 30.43 -8.90 -9.83
CA ARG A 3 29.32 -9.54 -10.56
C ARG A 3 28.33 -10.23 -9.62
N HIS A 4 28.81 -10.91 -8.60
CA HIS A 4 27.97 -11.58 -7.61
C HIS A 4 27.12 -10.57 -6.80
N PHE A 5 27.72 -9.47 -6.36
CA PHE A 5 27.02 -8.40 -5.69
C PHE A 5 25.86 -7.79 -6.53
N HIS A 6 26.07 -7.60 -7.84
CA HIS A 6 25.00 -7.13 -8.73
C HIS A 6 23.87 -8.15 -8.90
N GLU A 7 24.22 -9.44 -8.93
CA GLU A 7 23.23 -10.54 -8.99
C GLU A 7 22.37 -10.55 -7.70
N GLU A 8 22.97 -10.32 -6.54
CA GLU A 8 22.27 -10.23 -5.25
C GLU A 8 21.39 -8.97 -5.16
N LEU A 9 21.83 -7.82 -5.66
CA LEU A 9 21.00 -6.61 -5.73
C LEU A 9 19.79 -6.80 -6.66
N GLU A 10 19.98 -7.51 -7.76
CA GLU A 10 18.86 -7.82 -8.67
C GLU A 10 17.88 -8.81 -8.04
N ALA A 11 18.37 -9.81 -7.30
CA ALA A 11 17.52 -10.72 -6.52
C ALA A 11 16.71 -9.97 -5.46
N LEU A 12 17.33 -9.03 -4.73
CA LEU A 12 16.63 -8.17 -3.78
C LEU A 12 15.47 -7.41 -4.43
N LYS A 13 15.68 -6.81 -5.63
CA LYS A 13 14.59 -6.14 -6.37
C LYS A 13 13.46 -7.09 -6.70
N GLN A 14 13.77 -8.31 -7.14
CA GLN A 14 12.75 -9.30 -7.50
C GLN A 14 11.92 -9.72 -6.27
N THR A 15 12.56 -9.90 -5.11
CA THR A 15 11.85 -10.17 -3.85
C THR A 15 10.90 -9.02 -3.48
N MET A 16 11.35 -7.77 -3.60
CA MET A 16 10.51 -6.59 -3.33
C MET A 16 9.31 -6.50 -4.30
N LEU A 17 9.52 -6.78 -5.59
CA LEU A 17 8.43 -6.81 -6.58
C LEU A 17 7.44 -7.94 -6.31
N ALA A 18 7.92 -9.11 -5.87
CA ALA A 18 7.03 -10.21 -5.48
C ALA A 18 6.16 -9.84 -4.27
N MET A 19 6.75 -9.17 -3.26
CA MET A 19 6.01 -8.62 -2.12
C MET A 19 4.97 -7.58 -2.57
N GLY A 20 5.35 -6.65 -3.46
CA GLY A 20 4.45 -5.65 -4.02
C GLY A 20 3.25 -6.29 -4.73
N GLY A 21 3.48 -7.28 -5.59
CA GLY A 21 2.41 -8.03 -6.26
C GLY A 21 1.48 -8.75 -5.30
N LEU A 22 2.00 -9.27 -4.17
CA LEU A 22 1.20 -9.89 -3.13
C LEU A 22 0.29 -8.87 -2.42
N VAL A 23 0.83 -7.71 -2.10
CA VAL A 23 0.09 -6.61 -1.44
C VAL A 23 -1.01 -6.05 -2.37
N GLU A 24 -0.71 -5.85 -3.65
CA GLU A 24 -1.72 -5.47 -4.65
C GLU A 24 -2.85 -6.50 -4.76
N ASP A 25 -2.51 -7.81 -4.74
CA ASP A 25 -3.51 -8.89 -4.74
C ASP A 25 -4.38 -8.86 -3.48
N GLN A 26 -3.81 -8.59 -2.31
CA GLN A 26 -4.56 -8.46 -1.05
C GLN A 26 -5.59 -7.31 -1.12
N ILE A 27 -5.20 -6.12 -1.62
CA ILE A 27 -6.13 -4.97 -1.77
C ILE A 27 -7.25 -5.33 -2.74
N ARG A 28 -6.94 -5.95 -3.87
CA ARG A 28 -7.93 -6.38 -4.86
C ARG A 28 -8.92 -7.39 -4.26
N ARG A 29 -8.42 -8.39 -3.54
CA ARG A 29 -9.24 -9.44 -2.91
C ARG A 29 -10.13 -8.87 -1.83
N VAL A 30 -9.64 -8.00 -0.96
CA VAL A 30 -10.44 -7.45 0.12
C VAL A 30 -11.56 -6.54 -0.40
N MET A 31 -11.32 -5.80 -1.49
CA MET A 31 -12.38 -5.03 -2.15
C MET A 31 -13.42 -5.91 -2.81
N ARG A 32 -13.00 -7.01 -3.44
CA ARG A 32 -13.92 -8.00 -3.97
C ARG A 32 -14.74 -8.65 -2.85
N ALA A 33 -14.11 -9.02 -1.72
CA ALA A 33 -14.81 -9.55 -0.55
C ALA A 33 -15.87 -8.58 0.00
N LEU A 34 -15.60 -7.27 -0.01
CA LEU A 34 -16.57 -6.24 0.38
C LEU A 34 -17.76 -6.19 -0.60
N LEU A 35 -17.49 -6.22 -1.91
CA LEU A 35 -18.54 -6.08 -2.94
C LEU A 35 -19.42 -7.32 -3.06
N GLU A 36 -18.82 -8.51 -3.01
CA GLU A 36 -19.49 -9.80 -3.12
C GLU A 36 -20.01 -10.32 -1.77
N ARG A 37 -19.67 -9.64 -0.66
CA ARG A 37 -20.00 -10.04 0.72
C ARG A 37 -19.45 -11.43 1.06
N ASP A 38 -18.23 -11.71 0.62
CA ASP A 38 -17.55 -13.00 0.73
C ASP A 38 -16.64 -13.04 1.97
N ASP A 39 -17.13 -13.67 3.05
CA ASP A 39 -16.38 -13.85 4.30
C ASP A 39 -15.17 -14.76 4.14
N VAL A 40 -15.24 -15.75 3.24
CA VAL A 40 -14.13 -16.68 3.01
C VAL A 40 -12.97 -15.94 2.37
N LEU A 41 -13.26 -15.12 1.35
CA LEU A 41 -12.26 -14.32 0.68
C LEU A 41 -11.64 -13.28 1.63
N ALA A 42 -12.45 -12.66 2.52
CA ALA A 42 -11.95 -11.73 3.53
C ALA A 42 -11.00 -12.44 4.54
N GLN A 43 -11.35 -13.65 4.98
CA GLN A 43 -10.50 -14.45 5.86
C GLN A 43 -9.19 -14.87 5.18
N GLU A 44 -9.23 -15.24 3.89
CA GLU A 44 -8.03 -15.56 3.12
C GLU A 44 -7.04 -14.38 3.06
N VAL A 45 -7.53 -13.13 2.98
CA VAL A 45 -6.65 -11.94 3.02
C VAL A 45 -5.93 -11.85 4.35
N ILE A 46 -6.64 -12.07 5.47
CA ILE A 46 -6.06 -12.05 6.82
C ILE A 46 -4.99 -13.15 6.96
N ASP A 47 -5.29 -14.37 6.52
CA ASP A 47 -4.40 -15.52 6.68
C ASP A 47 -3.13 -15.39 5.81
N ARG A 48 -3.23 -14.74 4.66
CA ARG A 48 -2.10 -14.52 3.73
C ARG A 48 -1.13 -13.43 4.17
N ASP A 49 -1.48 -12.62 5.13
CA ASP A 49 -0.62 -11.54 5.62
C ASP A 49 0.71 -12.06 6.17
N GLN A 50 0.74 -13.29 6.69
CA GLN A 50 1.98 -13.96 7.09
C GLN A 50 3.01 -14.07 5.96
N GLN A 51 2.57 -14.08 4.69
CA GLN A 51 3.48 -14.12 3.54
C GLN A 51 4.12 -12.74 3.32
N VAL A 52 3.38 -11.65 3.53
CA VAL A 52 3.92 -10.27 3.48
C VAL A 52 4.97 -10.08 4.55
N ASN A 53 4.67 -10.50 5.78
CA ASN A 53 5.59 -10.43 6.93
C ASN A 53 6.86 -11.29 6.71
N ALA A 54 6.74 -12.43 6.02
CA ALA A 54 7.90 -13.25 5.66
C ALA A 54 8.82 -12.54 4.65
N TYR A 55 8.25 -11.84 3.66
CA TYR A 55 9.04 -11.03 2.72
C TYR A 55 9.71 -9.83 3.39
N ASP A 56 9.06 -9.17 4.35
CA ASP A 56 9.64 -8.07 5.12
C ASP A 56 10.93 -8.53 5.82
N VAL A 57 10.86 -9.65 6.54
CA VAL A 57 12.03 -10.25 7.21
C VAL A 57 13.11 -10.67 6.20
N GLU A 58 12.76 -11.33 5.10
CA GLU A 58 13.70 -11.79 4.08
C GLU A 58 14.48 -10.62 3.46
N VAL A 59 13.78 -9.53 3.14
CA VAL A 59 14.39 -8.33 2.56
C VAL A 59 15.33 -7.65 3.55
N ASP A 60 14.91 -7.52 4.82
CA ASP A 60 15.74 -6.92 5.87
C ASP A 60 17.02 -7.73 6.10
N GLU A 61 16.93 -9.06 6.23
CA GLU A 61 18.10 -9.94 6.39
C GLU A 61 19.03 -9.86 5.18
N THR A 62 18.46 -9.81 3.96
CA THR A 62 19.23 -9.67 2.72
C THR A 62 19.96 -8.32 2.69
N CYS A 63 19.30 -7.23 3.02
CA CYS A 63 19.88 -5.90 3.08
C CYS A 63 21.04 -5.82 4.07
N VAL A 64 20.85 -6.36 5.30
CA VAL A 64 21.89 -6.42 6.34
C VAL A 64 23.10 -7.24 5.86
N SER A 65 22.85 -8.39 5.22
CA SER A 65 23.91 -9.24 4.66
C SER A 65 24.71 -8.52 3.59
N LEU A 66 24.05 -7.86 2.62
CA LEU A 66 24.68 -7.07 1.56
C LEU A 66 25.57 -5.95 2.13
N LEU A 67 25.10 -5.25 3.15
CA LEU A 67 25.87 -4.19 3.81
C LEU A 67 27.12 -4.75 4.51
N ALA A 68 26.97 -5.87 5.21
CA ALA A 68 28.06 -6.48 5.98
C ALA A 68 29.16 -7.09 5.10
N LEU A 69 28.78 -7.75 3.98
CA LEU A 69 29.71 -8.51 3.15
C LEU A 69 30.41 -7.66 2.09
N HIS A 70 29.73 -6.64 1.55
CA HIS A 70 30.22 -5.96 0.34
C HIS A 70 30.69 -4.52 0.56
N GLN A 71 30.38 -3.89 1.71
CA GLN A 71 30.73 -2.49 2.00
C GLN A 71 30.38 -1.55 0.82
N PRO A 72 29.11 -1.49 0.37
CA PRO A 72 28.72 -0.87 -0.88
C PRO A 72 29.03 0.64 -0.91
N ALA A 73 29.36 1.16 -2.11
CA ALA A 73 29.60 2.57 -2.33
C ALA A 73 28.29 3.38 -2.37
N ALA A 74 28.39 4.70 -2.33
CA ALA A 74 27.30 5.65 -2.10
C ALA A 74 25.97 5.35 -2.84
N GLY A 75 26.00 4.95 -4.12
CA GLY A 75 24.80 4.63 -4.91
C GLY A 75 24.11 3.36 -4.45
N ASP A 76 24.89 2.29 -4.26
CA ASP A 76 24.38 0.98 -3.85
C ASP A 76 23.95 1.00 -2.39
N LEU A 77 24.68 1.73 -1.54
CA LEU A 77 24.28 1.97 -0.15
C LEU A 77 22.91 2.66 -0.08
N ARG A 78 22.69 3.72 -0.90
CA ARG A 78 21.37 4.35 -0.95
C ARG A 78 20.29 3.41 -1.42
N PHE A 79 20.57 2.57 -2.44
CA PHE A 79 19.62 1.59 -2.93
C PHE A 79 19.19 0.63 -1.81
N ILE A 80 20.14 0.01 -1.11
CA ILE A 80 19.86 -0.96 -0.04
C ILE A 80 19.07 -0.30 1.11
N THR A 81 19.51 0.88 1.55
CA THR A 81 18.80 1.60 2.63
C THR A 81 17.42 2.13 2.22
N THR A 82 17.20 2.40 0.94
CA THR A 82 15.89 2.72 0.38
C THR A 82 15.01 1.48 0.32
N ALA A 83 15.56 0.32 -0.09
CA ALA A 83 14.85 -0.95 -0.11
C ALA A 83 14.26 -1.32 1.27
N MET A 84 15.04 -1.18 2.35
CA MET A 84 14.56 -1.42 3.73
C MET A 84 13.37 -0.53 4.11
N LYS A 85 13.33 0.71 3.62
CA LYS A 85 12.21 1.62 3.89
C LYS A 85 10.97 1.27 3.05
N ILE A 86 11.18 0.96 1.77
CA ILE A 86 10.09 0.58 0.87
C ILE A 86 9.40 -0.69 1.35
N VAL A 87 10.17 -1.69 1.81
CA VAL A 87 9.59 -2.93 2.31
C VAL A 87 8.74 -2.71 3.55
N THR A 88 9.15 -1.81 4.44
CA THR A 88 8.33 -1.39 5.58
C THR A 88 7.01 -0.73 5.15
N ASP A 89 7.04 0.14 4.12
CA ASP A 89 5.81 0.71 3.58
C ASP A 89 4.91 -0.35 2.93
N LEU A 90 5.48 -1.35 2.24
CA LEU A 90 4.73 -2.48 1.69
C LEU A 90 4.07 -3.35 2.78
N GLU A 91 4.77 -3.65 3.87
CA GLU A 91 4.20 -4.34 5.03
C GLU A 91 3.01 -3.56 5.60
N ARG A 92 3.16 -2.23 5.77
CA ARG A 92 2.07 -1.36 6.22
C ARG A 92 0.86 -1.39 5.29
N ILE A 93 1.06 -1.47 3.98
CA ILE A 93 -0.05 -1.63 3.03
C ILE A 93 -0.76 -2.97 3.24
N GLY A 94 -0.02 -4.06 3.47
CA GLY A 94 -0.58 -5.36 3.85
C GLY A 94 -1.44 -5.28 5.11
N ASP A 95 -0.93 -4.65 6.16
CA ASP A 95 -1.67 -4.36 7.41
C ASP A 95 -3.01 -3.63 7.13
N GLN A 96 -3.03 -2.65 6.20
CA GLN A 96 -4.28 -1.96 5.86
C GLN A 96 -5.27 -2.91 5.18
N ALA A 97 -4.81 -3.82 4.30
CA ALA A 97 -5.69 -4.81 3.68
C ALA A 97 -6.31 -5.76 4.74
N VAL A 98 -5.55 -6.18 5.74
CA VAL A 98 -6.05 -6.95 6.90
C VAL A 98 -7.09 -6.16 7.69
N ASN A 99 -6.81 -4.90 8.00
CA ASN A 99 -7.74 -4.03 8.72
C ASN A 99 -9.07 -3.87 7.96
N ILE A 100 -9.03 -3.74 6.63
CA ILE A 100 -10.21 -3.69 5.78
C ILE A 100 -10.96 -5.02 5.82
N ALA A 101 -10.27 -6.16 5.71
CA ALA A 101 -10.86 -7.49 5.75
C ALA A 101 -11.65 -7.73 7.05
N GLN A 102 -11.12 -7.31 8.19
CA GLN A 102 -11.82 -7.35 9.47
C GLN A 102 -13.11 -6.53 9.46
N ARG A 103 -13.10 -5.34 8.86
CA ARG A 103 -14.32 -4.51 8.74
C ARG A 103 -15.32 -5.12 7.76
N VAL A 104 -14.86 -5.79 6.70
CA VAL A 104 -15.71 -6.53 5.76
C VAL A 104 -16.46 -7.64 6.48
N LEU A 105 -15.78 -8.47 7.28
CA LEU A 105 -16.41 -9.54 8.09
C LEU A 105 -17.48 -9.00 9.04
N GLU A 106 -17.26 -7.80 9.63
CA GLU A 106 -18.25 -7.16 10.48
C GLU A 106 -19.46 -6.63 9.67
N LEU A 107 -19.21 -6.00 8.50
CA LEU A 107 -20.25 -5.45 7.63
C LEU A 107 -21.14 -6.54 7.03
N ASN A 108 -20.58 -7.71 6.73
CA ASN A 108 -21.32 -8.82 6.15
C ASN A 108 -22.37 -9.42 7.09
N ARG A 109 -22.29 -9.16 8.39
CA ARG A 109 -23.30 -9.57 9.39
C ARG A 109 -24.57 -8.73 9.36
N GLU A 110 -24.53 -7.57 8.71
CA GLU A 110 -25.63 -6.62 8.63
C GLU A 110 -26.05 -6.38 7.17
N PRO A 111 -27.28 -5.95 6.88
CA PRO A 111 -27.67 -5.56 5.52
C PRO A 111 -26.78 -4.43 4.99
N GLN A 112 -26.49 -4.46 3.71
CA GLN A 112 -25.71 -3.40 3.05
C GLN A 112 -26.39 -2.04 3.24
N LEU A 113 -25.62 -1.02 3.64
CA LEU A 113 -26.14 0.31 3.92
C LEU A 113 -26.52 1.08 2.64
N LYS A 114 -25.67 0.99 1.62
CA LYS A 114 -25.82 1.63 0.32
C LYS A 114 -25.00 0.88 -0.75
N PRO A 115 -25.26 1.09 -2.04
CA PRO A 115 -24.34 0.64 -3.08
C PRO A 115 -22.94 1.26 -2.89
N TYR A 116 -21.89 0.44 -3.02
CA TYR A 116 -20.51 0.91 -2.89
C TYR A 116 -20.01 1.39 -4.25
N ILE A 117 -19.87 2.71 -4.44
CA ILE A 117 -19.42 3.34 -5.69
C ILE A 117 -18.00 3.91 -5.47
N ASP A 118 -17.81 4.71 -4.43
CA ASP A 118 -16.56 5.43 -4.22
C ASP A 118 -15.45 4.56 -3.63
N LEU A 119 -15.78 3.58 -2.77
CA LEU A 119 -14.77 2.66 -2.22
C LEU A 119 -14.03 1.85 -3.30
N PRO A 120 -14.68 1.23 -4.29
CA PRO A 120 -13.98 0.59 -5.40
C PRO A 120 -13.07 1.56 -6.17
N ARG A 121 -13.52 2.78 -6.43
CA ARG A 121 -12.74 3.82 -7.13
C ARG A 121 -11.50 4.24 -6.32
N MET A 122 -11.64 4.39 -4.99
CA MET A 122 -10.50 4.63 -4.10
C MET A 122 -9.50 3.47 -4.17
N ALA A 123 -9.98 2.23 -4.12
CA ALA A 123 -9.13 1.05 -4.17
C ALA A 123 -8.39 0.93 -5.51
N GLU A 124 -9.05 1.18 -6.62
CA GLU A 124 -8.42 1.20 -7.96
C GLU A 124 -7.30 2.24 -8.02
N LYS A 125 -7.55 3.46 -7.51
CA LYS A 125 -6.54 4.51 -7.46
C LYS A 125 -5.37 4.15 -6.54
N ALA A 126 -5.63 3.73 -5.32
CA ALA A 126 -4.60 3.33 -4.37
C ALA A 126 -3.73 2.17 -4.90
N GLN A 127 -4.35 1.13 -5.51
CA GLN A 127 -3.61 0.05 -6.18
C GLN A 127 -2.74 0.56 -7.33
N HIS A 128 -3.28 1.47 -8.15
CA HIS A 128 -2.52 2.08 -9.24
C HIS A 128 -1.30 2.84 -8.72
N MET A 129 -1.46 3.63 -7.66
CA MET A 129 -0.36 4.34 -7.00
C MET A 129 0.70 3.38 -6.45
N VAL A 130 0.31 2.28 -5.79
CA VAL A 130 1.25 1.25 -5.30
C VAL A 130 2.04 0.67 -6.45
N LYS A 131 1.36 0.25 -7.52
CA LYS A 131 2.01 -0.31 -8.71
C LYS A 131 2.99 0.68 -9.35
N GLU A 132 2.53 1.91 -9.64
CA GLU A 132 3.37 2.92 -10.29
C GLU A 132 4.56 3.35 -9.40
N SER A 133 4.42 3.36 -8.07
CA SER A 133 5.53 3.64 -7.16
C SER A 133 6.62 2.57 -7.23
N LEU A 134 6.25 1.29 -7.37
CA LEU A 134 7.18 0.18 -7.56
C LEU A 134 7.80 0.16 -8.96
N ASP A 135 7.00 0.45 -10.00
CA ASP A 135 7.50 0.61 -11.37
C ASP A 135 8.53 1.75 -11.44
N ALA A 136 8.25 2.88 -10.76
CA ALA A 136 9.18 4.00 -10.64
C ALA A 136 10.47 3.60 -9.90
N PHE A 137 10.38 2.80 -8.84
CA PHE A 137 11.55 2.29 -8.11
C PHE A 137 12.45 1.44 -9.00
N VAL A 138 11.88 0.51 -9.75
CA VAL A 138 12.63 -0.38 -10.66
C VAL A 138 13.28 0.39 -11.79
N ALA A 139 12.53 1.31 -12.41
CA ALA A 139 13.02 2.13 -13.53
C ALA A 139 13.90 3.30 -13.07
N ARG A 140 13.96 3.62 -11.77
CA ARG A 140 14.54 4.85 -11.22
C ARG A 140 13.95 6.10 -11.86
N ASP A 141 12.63 6.09 -12.10
CA ASP A 141 11.90 7.15 -12.79
C ASP A 141 11.31 8.15 -11.79
N THR A 142 11.94 9.31 -11.67
CA THR A 142 11.50 10.38 -10.77
C THR A 142 10.25 11.12 -11.27
N GLU A 143 9.99 11.14 -12.58
CA GLU A 143 8.80 11.77 -13.14
C GLU A 143 7.55 10.93 -12.81
N LEU A 144 7.65 9.59 -12.97
CA LEU A 144 6.59 8.68 -12.56
C LEU A 144 6.35 8.77 -11.04
N ALA A 145 7.42 8.82 -10.24
CA ALA A 145 7.32 8.99 -8.79
C ALA A 145 6.59 10.31 -8.40
N ARG A 146 6.90 11.43 -9.06
CA ARG A 146 6.19 12.71 -8.84
C ARG A 146 4.73 12.65 -9.23
N LYS A 147 4.40 11.93 -10.31
CA LYS A 147 3.01 11.68 -10.72
C LYS A 147 2.24 10.95 -9.62
N VAL A 148 2.81 9.89 -9.04
CA VAL A 148 2.20 9.15 -7.92
C VAL A 148 1.92 10.09 -6.74
N CYS A 149 2.89 10.92 -6.35
CA CYS A 149 2.67 11.90 -5.27
C CYS A 149 1.53 12.89 -5.57
N ALA A 150 1.32 13.27 -6.82
CA ALA A 150 0.24 14.18 -7.21
C ALA A 150 -1.16 13.51 -7.21
N GLU A 151 -1.23 12.20 -7.41
CA GLU A 151 -2.50 11.43 -7.43
C GLU A 151 -3.11 11.22 -6.03
N ASP A 152 -2.35 11.42 -4.96
CA ASP A 152 -2.79 11.28 -3.57
C ASP A 152 -4.01 12.18 -3.25
N ALA A 153 -4.01 13.41 -3.74
CA ALA A 153 -5.11 14.35 -3.57
C ALA A 153 -6.46 13.84 -4.11
N ASP A 154 -6.44 12.96 -5.12
CA ASP A 154 -7.65 12.36 -5.68
C ASP A 154 -8.26 11.32 -4.73
N VAL A 155 -7.43 10.55 -4.03
CA VAL A 155 -7.86 9.58 -3.02
C VAL A 155 -8.45 10.32 -1.82
N ASP A 156 -7.80 11.39 -1.38
CA ASP A 156 -8.29 12.28 -0.31
C ASP A 156 -9.66 12.88 -0.63
N ALA A 157 -9.84 13.38 -1.87
CA ALA A 157 -11.11 13.94 -2.32
C ALA A 157 -12.25 12.90 -2.26
N LEU A 158 -11.99 11.65 -2.66
CA LEU A 158 -12.96 10.55 -2.58
C LEU A 158 -13.28 10.18 -1.13
N LYS A 159 -12.29 10.15 -0.22
CA LYS A 159 -12.49 9.92 1.22
C LYS A 159 -13.40 10.98 1.82
N GLU A 160 -13.14 12.27 1.54
CA GLU A 160 -13.95 13.38 2.01
C GLU A 160 -15.38 13.34 1.46
N GLN A 161 -15.56 12.97 0.19
CA GLN A 161 -16.87 12.79 -0.42
C GLN A 161 -17.66 11.68 0.28
N LEU A 162 -17.03 10.52 0.47
CA LEU A 162 -17.66 9.38 1.14
C LEU A 162 -18.02 9.70 2.59
N PHE A 163 -17.16 10.40 3.32
CA PHE A 163 -17.44 10.82 4.69
C PHE A 163 -18.70 11.69 4.76
N ARG A 164 -18.82 12.71 3.89
CA ARG A 164 -20.00 13.59 3.84
C ARG A 164 -21.28 12.82 3.51
N GLU A 165 -21.21 11.89 2.56
CA GLU A 165 -22.34 11.04 2.21
C GLU A 165 -22.77 10.16 3.38
N LEU A 166 -21.83 9.47 4.04
CA LEU A 166 -22.14 8.61 5.18
C LEU A 166 -22.69 9.38 6.38
N LEU A 167 -22.23 10.62 6.58
CA LEU A 167 -22.80 11.51 7.62
C LEU A 167 -24.29 11.77 7.38
N THR A 168 -24.71 11.94 6.12
CA THR A 168 -26.14 12.12 5.78
C THR A 168 -26.96 10.90 6.20
N PHE A 169 -26.49 9.68 5.88
CA PHE A 169 -27.17 8.45 6.34
C PHE A 169 -27.27 8.35 7.86
N MET A 170 -26.23 8.73 8.60
CA MET A 170 -26.25 8.71 10.07
C MET A 170 -27.23 9.72 10.65
N MET A 171 -27.41 10.88 10.01
CA MET A 171 -28.37 11.91 10.45
C MET A 171 -29.82 11.52 10.15
N GLU A 172 -30.06 10.83 9.02
CA GLU A 172 -31.39 10.37 8.63
C GLU A 172 -31.91 9.20 9.49
N ASP A 173 -31.03 8.22 9.76
CA ASP A 173 -31.35 7.06 10.61
C ASP A 173 -30.15 6.69 11.50
N PRO A 174 -30.21 6.99 12.80
CA PRO A 174 -29.17 6.64 13.77
C PRO A 174 -28.81 5.15 13.84
N LYS A 175 -29.71 4.25 13.38
CA LYS A 175 -29.41 2.80 13.31
C LYS A 175 -28.34 2.46 12.25
N THR A 176 -28.06 3.38 11.34
CA THR A 176 -27.02 3.21 10.32
C THR A 176 -25.61 3.50 10.82
N ILE A 177 -25.47 4.19 11.96
CA ILE A 177 -24.19 4.64 12.52
C ILE A 177 -23.13 3.54 12.57
N PRO A 178 -23.38 2.32 13.08
CA PRO A 178 -22.35 1.29 13.16
C PRO A 178 -21.80 0.90 11.78
N ARG A 179 -22.66 0.76 10.77
CA ARG A 179 -22.28 0.40 9.39
C ARG A 179 -21.54 1.56 8.71
N ALA A 180 -22.03 2.78 8.87
CA ALA A 180 -21.40 3.98 8.33
C ALA A 180 -19.98 4.18 8.88
N ILE A 181 -19.79 3.99 10.19
CA ILE A 181 -18.44 4.08 10.82
C ILE A 181 -17.49 3.04 10.22
N ARG A 182 -17.93 1.79 9.99
CA ARG A 182 -17.07 0.76 9.38
C ARG A 182 -16.67 1.13 7.96
N LEU A 183 -17.58 1.72 7.17
CA LEU A 183 -17.26 2.21 5.81
C LEU A 183 -16.29 3.41 5.85
N ILE A 184 -16.43 4.31 6.82
CA ILE A 184 -15.46 5.40 7.05
C ILE A 184 -14.09 4.84 7.42
N LEU A 185 -14.02 3.81 8.26
CA LEU A 185 -12.75 3.17 8.60
C LEU A 185 -12.10 2.51 7.38
N ILE A 186 -12.88 1.83 6.52
CA ILE A 186 -12.38 1.26 5.27
C ILE A 186 -11.78 2.36 4.38
N SER A 187 -12.47 3.50 4.22
CA SER A 187 -11.95 4.61 3.40
C SER A 187 -10.65 5.19 3.97
N ARG A 188 -10.51 5.28 5.31
CA ARG A 188 -9.27 5.70 5.96
C ARG A 188 -8.13 4.70 5.75
N PHE A 189 -8.41 3.41 5.75
CA PHE A 189 -7.40 2.41 5.46
C PHE A 189 -6.96 2.46 3.99
N MET A 190 -7.88 2.76 3.05
CA MET A 190 -7.53 2.98 1.64
C MET A 190 -6.70 4.25 1.42
N GLU A 191 -7.02 5.34 2.11
CA GLU A 191 -6.18 6.55 2.11
C GLU A 191 -4.77 6.23 2.62
N ARG A 192 -4.63 5.48 3.72
CA ARG A 192 -3.31 5.07 4.21
C ARG A 192 -2.53 4.21 3.21
N VAL A 193 -3.19 3.40 2.41
CA VAL A 193 -2.54 2.67 1.30
C VAL A 193 -1.93 3.66 0.31
N ALA A 194 -2.67 4.73 -0.07
CA ALA A 194 -2.18 5.79 -0.95
C ALA A 194 -1.02 6.57 -0.31
N ASP A 195 -1.12 6.93 0.97
CA ASP A 195 -0.03 7.56 1.74
C ASP A 195 1.27 6.74 1.67
N HIS A 196 1.18 5.42 1.86
CA HIS A 196 2.36 4.55 1.80
C HIS A 196 2.92 4.45 0.37
N ALA A 197 2.07 4.45 -0.66
CA ALA A 197 2.51 4.51 -2.06
C ALA A 197 3.24 5.84 -2.36
N THR A 198 2.76 6.95 -1.81
CA THR A 198 3.42 8.26 -1.86
C THR A 198 4.77 8.24 -1.16
N ASN A 199 4.87 7.61 0.03
CA ASN A 199 6.15 7.43 0.71
C ASN A 199 7.15 6.63 -0.14
N ILE A 200 6.71 5.55 -0.80
CA ILE A 200 7.56 4.77 -1.72
C ILE A 200 8.04 5.67 -2.88
N ALA A 201 7.15 6.45 -3.49
CA ALA A 201 7.49 7.36 -4.57
C ALA A 201 8.51 8.43 -4.13
N GLU A 202 8.34 9.04 -2.95
CA GLU A 202 9.31 9.97 -2.36
C GLU A 202 10.69 9.32 -2.14
N MET A 203 10.71 8.04 -1.73
CA MET A 203 11.94 7.28 -1.59
C MET A 203 12.63 7.04 -2.94
N VAL A 204 11.88 6.88 -4.04
CA VAL A 204 12.45 6.79 -5.39
C VAL A 204 13.12 8.11 -5.80
N ILE A 205 12.46 9.24 -5.55
CA ILE A 205 13.05 10.56 -5.82
C ILE A 205 14.35 10.73 -5.00
N TYR A 206 14.33 10.37 -3.72
CA TYR A 206 15.54 10.41 -2.89
C TYR A 206 16.65 9.48 -3.42
N LEU A 207 16.31 8.28 -3.88
CA LEU A 207 17.26 7.31 -4.42
C LEU A 207 18.03 7.90 -5.62
N VAL A 208 17.32 8.58 -6.51
CA VAL A 208 17.87 9.14 -7.77
C VAL A 208 18.55 10.49 -7.55
N ASP A 209 17.82 11.44 -6.95
CA ASP A 209 18.26 12.84 -6.84
C ASP A 209 19.16 13.10 -5.62
N ALA A 210 19.27 12.13 -4.70
CA ALA A 210 19.97 12.28 -3.41
C ALA A 210 19.44 13.47 -2.56
N LYS A 211 18.20 13.92 -2.83
CA LYS A 211 17.52 15.00 -2.10
C LYS A 211 16.25 14.46 -1.44
N MET A 212 16.12 14.71 -0.14
CA MET A 212 14.88 14.39 0.57
C MET A 212 13.80 15.40 0.18
N VAL A 213 12.66 14.89 -0.35
CA VAL A 213 11.51 15.73 -0.77
C VAL A 213 10.30 15.58 0.16
N ARG A 214 10.47 14.90 1.31
CA ARG A 214 9.38 14.69 2.28
C ARG A 214 8.69 16.01 2.62
N HIS A 215 7.36 16.02 2.53
CA HIS A 215 6.48 17.17 2.86
C HIS A 215 6.72 18.44 2.02
N THR A 216 7.38 18.36 0.88
CA THR A 216 7.61 19.52 0.00
C THR A 216 6.84 19.46 -1.30
N LEU A 217 6.16 18.37 -1.59
CA LEU A 217 5.36 18.14 -2.81
C LEU A 217 3.84 18.27 -2.59
N ALA A 218 3.42 18.69 -1.38
CA ALA A 218 2.02 18.97 -1.06
C ALA A 218 1.61 20.37 -1.49
#